data_dc33eba6c609bebfe6c8e43606b5237e
#
_entry.id   dc33eba6c609bebfe6c8e43606b5237e
#
_cell.length_a   1.000
_cell.length_b   1.000
_cell.length_c   1.000
_cell.angle_alpha   90.00
_cell.angle_beta   90.00
_cell.angle_gamma   90.00
#
_symmetry.space_group_name_H-M   'P 1'
#
loop_
_entity.id
_entity.type
_entity.pdbx_description
1 polymer ?
#
loop_
_entity_poly.entity_id
_entity_poly.type
_entity_poly.pdbx_seq_one_letter_code
_entity_poly.pdbx_strand_id
1 'polypeptide(L)'
;VEQLGPEVERMRERGPRSSAAIEVDRTHIVLQSLAAAGRVRGFLAVARPEVFTTADLALVNVGVALVSLAMERSIGTDTARRELRSALLALLADGIPAERLPVAGVGWDELLAGPVRVLVADGPAADLLALVEQVEESDASEGWRGAALFEGRVVILQPAAAPPQPPVPAPGT
;
A
#
# COMPACT_ATOMS: atom_id res chain seq x y z
N VAL A 1 -3.10 -21.43 10.22
CA VAL A 1 -2.70 -20.01 10.13
C VAL A 1 -2.47 -19.44 11.51
N GLU A 2 -3.30 -19.77 12.50
CA GLU A 2 -3.22 -19.25 13.87
C GLU A 2 -1.89 -19.58 14.58
N GLN A 3 -1.29 -20.73 14.28
CA GLN A 3 -0.01 -21.18 14.86
C GLN A 3 1.22 -20.45 14.29
N LEU A 4 1.09 -19.73 13.18
CA LEU A 4 2.17 -18.93 12.58
C LEU A 4 2.32 -17.52 13.18
N GLY A 5 1.28 -17.02 13.85
CA GLY A 5 1.24 -15.66 14.38
C GLY A 5 2.45 -15.28 15.24
N PRO A 6 2.79 -16.08 16.28
CA PRO A 6 3.93 -15.77 17.16
C PRO A 6 5.29 -15.73 16.43
N GLU A 7 5.48 -16.56 15.39
CA GLU A 7 6.72 -16.57 14.63
C GLU A 7 6.80 -15.38 13.68
N VAL A 8 5.68 -15.01 13.07
CA VAL A 8 5.59 -13.81 12.21
C VAL A 8 5.94 -12.55 13.00
N GLU A 9 5.44 -12.40 14.25
CA GLU A 9 5.80 -11.26 15.09
C GLU A 9 7.28 -11.24 15.45
N ARG A 10 7.85 -12.39 15.84
CA ARG A 10 9.31 -12.49 16.08
C ARG A 10 10.14 -12.13 14.84
N MET A 11 9.68 -12.55 13.66
CA MET A 11 10.35 -12.22 12.40
C MET A 11 10.22 -10.73 12.06
N ARG A 12 9.09 -10.10 12.38
CA ARG A 12 8.89 -8.65 12.22
C ARG A 12 9.86 -7.84 13.07
N GLU A 13 10.06 -8.27 14.33
CA GLU A 13 11.03 -7.64 15.24
C GLU A 13 12.48 -7.79 14.76
N ARG A 14 12.84 -8.96 14.17
CA ARG A 14 14.16 -9.19 13.57
C ARG A 14 14.42 -8.36 12.32
N GLY A 15 13.36 -7.88 11.67
CA GLY A 15 13.45 -7.01 10.50
C GLY A 15 13.68 -7.72 9.16
N PRO A 16 14.15 -6.98 8.14
CA PRO A 16 14.37 -7.49 6.80
C PRO A 16 15.34 -8.67 6.77
N ARG A 17 15.10 -9.62 5.83
CA ARG A 17 15.89 -10.85 5.63
C ARG A 17 15.80 -11.86 6.77
N SER A 18 14.77 -11.78 7.61
CA SER A 18 14.48 -12.81 8.59
C SER A 18 13.87 -14.05 7.91
N SER A 19 14.24 -15.21 8.42
CA SER A 19 13.67 -16.50 8.00
C SER A 19 13.44 -17.39 9.21
N ALA A 20 12.45 -18.28 9.11
CA ALA A 20 12.18 -19.31 10.11
C ALA A 20 11.72 -20.59 9.41
N ALA A 21 12.10 -21.74 9.99
CA ALA A 21 11.59 -23.03 9.61
C ALA A 21 10.86 -23.63 10.83
N ILE A 22 9.63 -24.03 10.62
CA ILE A 22 8.77 -24.59 11.67
C ILE A 22 8.09 -25.85 11.15
N GLU A 23 7.68 -26.71 12.05
CA GLU A 23 6.88 -27.88 11.74
C GLU A 23 5.54 -27.79 12.51
N VAL A 24 4.45 -27.95 11.78
CA VAL A 24 3.09 -27.95 12.32
C VAL A 24 2.34 -29.12 11.72
N ASP A 25 1.80 -29.99 12.56
CA ASP A 25 1.00 -31.15 12.16
C ASP A 25 1.65 -31.98 11.03
N ARG A 26 2.95 -32.29 11.17
CA ARG A 26 3.77 -33.03 10.17
C ARG A 26 3.94 -32.28 8.84
N THR A 27 3.68 -30.99 8.82
CA THR A 27 3.91 -30.12 7.68
C THR A 27 5.11 -29.22 7.97
N HIS A 28 6.12 -29.29 7.12
CA HIS A 28 7.28 -28.40 7.21
C HIS A 28 6.94 -27.07 6.55
N ILE A 29 7.17 -25.97 7.25
CA ILE A 29 6.85 -24.62 6.79
C ILE A 29 8.11 -23.77 6.86
N VAL A 30 8.44 -23.13 5.75
CA VAL A 30 9.50 -22.11 5.69
C VAL A 30 8.83 -20.75 5.54
N LEU A 31 9.18 -19.85 6.47
CA LEU A 31 8.75 -18.46 6.47
C LEU A 31 9.93 -17.58 6.09
N GLN A 32 9.70 -16.61 5.22
CA GLN A 32 10.71 -15.59 4.87
C GLN A 32 10.05 -14.21 4.81
N SER A 33 10.75 -13.20 5.34
CA SER A 33 10.30 -11.81 5.24
C SER A 33 10.46 -11.29 3.81
N LEU A 34 9.42 -10.64 3.31
CA LEU A 34 9.42 -9.86 2.09
C LEU A 34 9.74 -8.42 2.45
N ALA A 35 10.80 -7.87 1.89
CA ALA A 35 11.23 -6.52 2.21
C ALA A 35 11.29 -5.65 0.96
N ALA A 36 10.85 -4.40 1.10
CA ALA A 36 10.99 -3.38 0.08
C ALA A 36 11.27 -2.03 0.75
N ALA A 37 12.12 -1.21 0.14
CA ALA A 37 12.58 0.08 0.69
C ALA A 37 13.12 -0.04 2.13
N GLY A 38 13.85 -1.14 2.44
CA GLY A 38 14.47 -1.37 3.74
C GLY A 38 13.51 -1.75 4.88
N ARG A 39 12.23 -2.00 4.59
CA ARG A 39 11.22 -2.38 5.58
C ARG A 39 10.58 -3.72 5.22
N VAL A 40 10.16 -4.46 6.26
CA VAL A 40 9.33 -5.66 6.07
C VAL A 40 7.94 -5.23 5.61
N ARG A 41 7.51 -5.74 4.46
CA ARG A 41 6.20 -5.47 3.85
C ARG A 41 5.25 -6.66 3.95
N GLY A 42 5.82 -7.85 4.16
CA GLY A 42 5.03 -9.05 4.25
C GLY A 42 5.89 -10.29 4.54
N PHE A 43 5.28 -11.44 4.48
CA PHE A 43 5.94 -12.73 4.70
C PHE A 43 5.50 -13.72 3.63
N LEU A 44 6.47 -14.49 3.12
CA LEU A 44 6.21 -15.65 2.29
C LEU A 44 6.23 -16.90 3.18
N ALA A 45 5.16 -17.68 3.14
CA ALA A 45 5.09 -18.99 3.78
C ALA A 45 5.01 -20.07 2.70
N VAL A 46 5.91 -21.02 2.74
CA VAL A 46 5.87 -22.19 1.87
C VAL A 46 5.76 -23.43 2.75
N ALA A 47 4.76 -24.26 2.49
CA ALA A 47 4.47 -25.45 3.28
C ALA A 47 4.48 -26.71 2.42
N ARG A 48 5.01 -27.80 2.96
CA ARG A 48 4.99 -29.13 2.32
C ARG A 48 5.10 -30.23 3.38
N PRO A 49 4.64 -31.46 3.07
CA PRO A 49 4.75 -32.58 4.01
C PRO A 49 6.18 -33.13 4.17
N GLU A 50 7.03 -32.96 3.17
CA GLU A 50 8.42 -33.42 3.22
C GLU A 50 9.37 -32.33 3.71
N VAL A 51 10.51 -32.71 4.25
CA VAL A 51 11.59 -31.80 4.65
C VAL A 51 12.12 -31.05 3.43
N PHE A 52 12.36 -29.75 3.59
CA PHE A 52 12.94 -28.92 2.54
C PHE A 52 14.39 -29.32 2.27
N THR A 53 14.70 -29.59 1.02
CA THR A 53 16.07 -29.79 0.57
C THR A 53 16.78 -28.44 0.35
N THR A 54 18.10 -28.47 0.20
CA THR A 54 18.88 -27.28 -0.15
C THR A 54 18.40 -26.64 -1.46
N ALA A 55 17.99 -27.45 -2.44
CA ALA A 55 17.46 -26.96 -3.69
C ALA A 55 16.09 -26.26 -3.53
N ASP A 56 15.21 -26.81 -2.70
CA ASP A 56 13.92 -26.18 -2.38
C ASP A 56 14.13 -24.81 -1.70
N LEU A 57 15.04 -24.75 -0.73
CA LEU A 57 15.36 -23.49 -0.05
C LEU A 57 15.97 -22.45 -1.01
N ALA A 58 16.77 -22.87 -1.97
CA ALA A 58 17.28 -21.98 -3.01
C ALA A 58 16.15 -21.41 -3.88
N LEU A 59 15.16 -22.25 -4.26
CA LEU A 59 13.99 -21.79 -5.00
C LEU A 59 13.13 -20.80 -4.19
N VAL A 60 12.92 -21.06 -2.89
CA VAL A 60 12.20 -20.13 -2.01
C VAL A 60 12.94 -18.78 -1.95
N ASN A 61 14.27 -18.80 -1.81
CA ASN A 61 15.07 -17.57 -1.79
C ASN A 61 14.96 -16.78 -3.11
N VAL A 62 14.97 -17.45 -4.25
CA VAL A 62 14.75 -16.81 -5.55
C VAL A 62 13.34 -16.20 -5.63
N GLY A 63 12.32 -16.94 -5.17
CA GLY A 63 10.95 -16.43 -5.10
C GLY A 63 10.84 -15.17 -4.25
N VAL A 64 11.43 -15.16 -3.06
CA VAL A 64 11.48 -14.00 -2.17
C VAL A 64 12.15 -12.80 -2.86
N ALA A 65 13.28 -13.03 -3.53
CA ALA A 65 14.00 -11.96 -4.23
C ALA A 65 13.15 -11.35 -5.35
N LEU A 66 12.47 -12.18 -6.15
CA LEU A 66 11.61 -11.72 -7.24
C LEU A 66 10.39 -10.94 -6.73
N VAL A 67 9.72 -11.45 -5.68
CA VAL A 67 8.57 -10.76 -5.08
C VAL A 67 9.01 -9.43 -4.45
N SER A 68 10.12 -9.42 -3.70
CA SER A 68 10.65 -8.18 -3.12
C SER A 68 11.00 -7.14 -4.19
N LEU A 69 11.62 -7.55 -5.29
CA LEU A 69 11.91 -6.67 -6.42
C LEU A 69 10.63 -6.13 -7.09
N ALA A 70 9.60 -6.96 -7.24
CA ALA A 70 8.32 -6.53 -7.78
C ALA A 70 7.66 -5.49 -6.86
N MET A 71 7.72 -5.70 -5.54
CA MET A 71 7.23 -4.75 -4.55
C MET A 71 8.01 -3.43 -4.57
N GLU A 72 9.34 -3.46 -4.72
CA GLU A 72 10.14 -2.23 -4.85
C GLU A 72 9.75 -1.41 -6.09
N ARG A 73 9.51 -2.08 -7.21
CA ARG A 73 9.04 -1.41 -8.44
C ARG A 73 7.65 -0.78 -8.25
N SER A 74 6.74 -1.49 -7.59
CA SER A 74 5.40 -0.96 -7.27
C SER A 74 5.51 0.31 -6.43
N ILE A 75 6.31 0.30 -5.35
CA ILE A 75 6.50 1.46 -4.48
C ILE A 75 7.04 2.68 -5.26
N GLY A 76 8.00 2.47 -6.16
CA GLY A 76 8.53 3.56 -7.00
C GLY A 76 7.45 4.16 -7.91
N THR A 77 6.62 3.32 -8.51
CA THR A 77 5.51 3.74 -9.36
C THR A 77 4.45 4.50 -8.56
N ASP A 78 4.12 4.01 -7.37
CA ASP A 78 3.12 4.63 -6.49
C ASP A 78 3.60 6.01 -5.99
N THR A 79 4.88 6.13 -5.65
CA THR A 79 5.47 7.43 -5.26
C THR A 79 5.39 8.44 -6.41
N ALA A 80 5.81 8.06 -7.62
CA ALA A 80 5.72 8.93 -8.79
C ALA A 80 4.27 9.34 -9.11
N ARG A 81 3.33 8.41 -8.95
CA ARG A 81 1.89 8.68 -9.12
C ARG A 81 1.36 9.67 -8.07
N ARG A 82 1.79 9.56 -6.81
CA ARG A 82 1.43 10.50 -5.74
C ARG A 82 1.96 11.90 -6.02
N GLU A 83 3.22 12.02 -6.43
CA GLU A 83 3.82 13.30 -6.81
C GLU A 83 3.08 13.94 -7.97
N LEU A 84 2.72 13.17 -8.98
CA LEU A 84 1.95 13.65 -10.13
C LEU A 84 0.54 14.09 -9.70
N ARG A 85 -0.16 13.35 -8.84
CA ARG A 85 -1.47 13.75 -8.28
C ARG A 85 -1.37 15.07 -7.53
N SER A 86 -0.34 15.25 -6.69
CA SER A 86 -0.12 16.50 -5.96
C SER A 86 0.11 17.68 -6.89
N ALA A 87 0.92 17.50 -7.95
CA ALA A 87 1.15 18.53 -8.95
C ALA A 87 -0.13 18.89 -9.74
N LEU A 88 -0.91 17.89 -10.14
CA LEU A 88 -2.18 18.12 -10.83
C LEU A 88 -3.19 18.84 -9.95
N LEU A 89 -3.23 18.51 -8.64
CA LEU A 89 -4.10 19.20 -7.69
C LEU A 89 -3.71 20.66 -7.52
N ALA A 90 -2.42 20.99 -7.49
CA ALA A 90 -1.93 22.37 -7.48
C ALA A 90 -2.41 23.14 -8.72
N LEU A 91 -2.30 22.56 -9.90
CA LEU A 91 -2.76 23.18 -11.13
C LEU A 91 -4.29 23.40 -11.16
N LEU A 92 -5.06 22.46 -10.62
CA LEU A 92 -6.52 22.63 -10.44
C LEU A 92 -6.84 23.76 -9.46
N ALA A 93 -6.10 23.84 -8.35
CA ALA A 93 -6.27 24.92 -7.36
C ALA A 93 -5.92 26.29 -7.92
N ASP A 94 -4.96 26.36 -8.85
CA ASP A 94 -4.62 27.58 -9.61
C ASP A 94 -5.64 27.92 -10.72
N GLY A 95 -6.73 27.16 -10.83
CA GLY A 95 -7.83 27.42 -11.75
C GLY A 95 -7.60 26.90 -13.17
N ILE A 96 -6.64 26.00 -13.39
CA ILE A 96 -6.46 25.35 -14.69
C ILE A 96 -7.60 24.35 -14.90
N PRO A 97 -8.36 24.43 -16.01
CA PRO A 97 -9.46 23.51 -16.26
C PRO A 97 -8.98 22.05 -16.39
N ALA A 98 -9.74 21.11 -15.81
CA ALA A 98 -9.40 19.68 -15.79
C ALA A 98 -9.17 19.10 -17.21
N GLU A 99 -9.88 19.61 -18.23
CA GLU A 99 -9.77 19.17 -19.62
C GLU A 99 -8.39 19.48 -20.24
N ARG A 100 -7.62 20.34 -19.61
CA ARG A 100 -6.25 20.71 -20.04
C ARG A 100 -5.16 19.90 -19.33
N LEU A 101 -5.54 19.09 -18.34
CA LEU A 101 -4.59 18.35 -17.53
C LEU A 101 -4.43 16.90 -18.03
N PRO A 102 -3.23 16.33 -18.00
CA PRO A 102 -2.98 14.94 -18.39
C PRO A 102 -3.40 13.98 -17.27
N VAL A 103 -4.68 13.93 -16.94
CA VAL A 103 -5.22 13.16 -15.78
C VAL A 103 -5.25 11.65 -16.00
N ALA A 104 -5.13 11.16 -17.25
CA ALA A 104 -5.12 9.75 -17.60
C ALA A 104 -4.05 8.93 -16.86
N GLY A 105 -2.87 9.51 -16.64
CA GLY A 105 -1.76 8.84 -15.97
C GLY A 105 -1.94 8.60 -14.46
N VAL A 106 -2.90 9.29 -13.84
CA VAL A 106 -3.19 9.18 -12.40
C VAL A 106 -4.52 8.52 -12.10
N GLY A 107 -5.27 8.19 -13.14
CA GLY A 107 -6.57 7.55 -13.02
C GLY A 107 -7.66 8.49 -12.48
N TRP A 108 -7.62 9.76 -12.76
CA TRP A 108 -8.64 10.74 -12.37
C TRP A 108 -9.63 11.11 -13.50
N ASP A 109 -9.53 10.43 -14.63
CA ASP A 109 -10.38 10.71 -15.81
C ASP A 109 -11.87 10.58 -15.47
N GLU A 110 -12.26 9.47 -14.88
CA GLU A 110 -13.65 9.23 -14.50
C GLU A 110 -14.10 10.12 -13.34
N LEU A 111 -13.18 10.39 -12.40
CA LEU A 111 -13.43 11.24 -11.24
C LEU A 111 -13.75 12.67 -11.65
N LEU A 112 -12.95 13.23 -12.59
CA LEU A 112 -13.10 14.61 -13.03
C LEU A 112 -14.10 14.80 -14.18
N ALA A 113 -14.68 13.70 -14.69
CA ALA A 113 -15.74 13.77 -15.70
C ALA A 113 -17.09 14.25 -15.15
N GLY A 114 -17.25 14.26 -13.80
CA GLY A 114 -18.49 14.66 -13.11
C GLY A 114 -18.24 15.62 -11.95
N PRO A 115 -19.30 15.96 -11.22
CA PRO A 115 -19.15 16.76 -10.01
C PRO A 115 -18.41 16.00 -8.92
N VAL A 116 -17.40 16.63 -8.33
CA VAL A 116 -16.58 16.06 -7.26
C VAL A 116 -16.86 16.75 -5.92
N ARG A 117 -16.78 15.96 -4.87
CA ARG A 117 -16.69 16.46 -3.49
C ARG A 117 -15.23 16.51 -3.09
N VAL A 118 -14.82 17.62 -2.53
CA VAL A 118 -13.47 17.82 -2.00
C VAL A 118 -13.52 17.75 -0.49
N LEU A 119 -12.73 16.84 0.09
CA LEU A 119 -12.51 16.76 1.53
C LEU A 119 -11.07 17.20 1.80
N VAL A 120 -10.88 17.99 2.86
CA VAL A 120 -9.56 18.44 3.28
C VAL A 120 -9.32 17.97 4.70
N ALA A 121 -8.22 17.24 4.90
CA ALA A 121 -7.77 16.81 6.22
C ALA A 121 -6.48 17.57 6.60
N ASP A 122 -6.42 18.03 7.83
CA ASP A 122 -5.28 18.72 8.44
C ASP A 122 -4.84 17.93 9.68
N GLY A 123 -3.54 17.88 9.96
CA GLY A 123 -3.02 17.14 11.10
C GLY A 123 -1.51 16.92 11.05
N PRO A 124 -0.96 16.10 11.95
CA PRO A 124 0.44 15.69 11.93
C PRO A 124 0.81 14.98 10.64
N ALA A 125 2.00 15.23 10.11
CA ALA A 125 2.45 14.69 8.83
C ALA A 125 2.38 13.14 8.76
N ALA A 126 2.67 12.45 9.88
CA ALA A 126 2.59 10.99 9.94
C ALA A 126 1.15 10.47 9.74
N ASP A 127 0.18 11.13 10.37
CA ASP A 127 -1.25 10.76 10.27
C ASP A 127 -1.80 11.06 8.88
N LEU A 128 -1.36 12.17 8.27
CA LEU A 128 -1.72 12.53 6.90
C LEU A 128 -1.20 11.52 5.88
N LEU A 129 0.03 11.03 6.05
CA LEU A 129 0.58 9.97 5.19
C LEU A 129 -0.18 8.66 5.34
N ALA A 130 -0.49 8.27 6.58
CA ALA A 130 -1.30 7.08 6.85
C ALA A 130 -2.71 7.19 6.24
N LEU A 131 -3.32 8.39 6.27
CA LEU A 131 -4.62 8.64 5.63
C LEU A 131 -4.55 8.48 4.12
N VAL A 132 -3.50 8.97 3.46
CA VAL A 132 -3.31 8.78 2.00
C VAL A 132 -3.17 7.30 1.67
N GLU A 133 -2.34 6.55 2.42
CA GLU A 133 -2.18 5.11 2.22
C GLU A 133 -3.53 4.37 2.40
N GLN A 134 -4.29 4.71 3.43
CA GLN A 134 -5.60 4.11 3.69
C GLN A 134 -6.62 4.40 2.58
N VAL A 135 -6.65 5.63 2.06
CA VAL A 135 -7.54 5.99 0.95
C VAL A 135 -7.15 5.23 -0.32
N GLU A 136 -5.85 5.11 -0.61
CA GLU A 136 -5.35 4.36 -1.77
C GLU A 136 -5.64 2.86 -1.69
N GLU A 137 -5.58 2.27 -0.49
CA GLU A 137 -5.92 0.86 -0.26
C GLU A 137 -7.45 0.61 -0.39
N SER A 138 -8.27 1.56 0.02
CA SER A 138 -9.74 1.45 -0.05
C SER A 138 -10.27 1.60 -1.48
N ASP A 139 -9.50 2.20 -2.38
CA ASP A 139 -9.91 2.51 -3.75
C ASP A 139 -10.23 1.27 -4.60
N ALA A 140 -9.72 0.10 -4.19
CA ALA A 140 -9.94 -1.15 -4.91
C ALA A 140 -11.35 -1.77 -4.72
N SER A 141 -12.14 -1.34 -3.74
CA SER A 141 -13.40 -2.01 -3.37
C SER A 141 -14.65 -1.13 -3.27
N GLU A 142 -14.53 0.20 -3.13
CA GLU A 142 -15.67 1.04 -2.73
C GLU A 142 -15.96 2.27 -3.60
N GLY A 143 -15.35 2.38 -4.76
CA GLY A 143 -15.56 3.51 -5.67
C GLY A 143 -14.46 4.56 -5.59
N TRP A 144 -14.10 5.04 -6.73
CA TRP A 144 -12.99 5.90 -7.05
C TRP A 144 -12.83 7.10 -6.13
N ARG A 145 -11.68 7.18 -5.46
CA ARG A 145 -11.25 8.34 -4.67
C ARG A 145 -9.82 8.69 -5.06
N GLY A 146 -9.55 9.95 -5.21
CA GLY A 146 -8.18 10.43 -5.37
C GLY A 146 -7.72 11.10 -4.09
N ALA A 147 -6.57 10.72 -3.55
CA ALA A 147 -5.93 11.44 -2.46
C ALA A 147 -4.61 12.05 -2.92
N ALA A 148 -4.32 13.26 -2.46
CA ALA A 148 -3.04 13.92 -2.70
C ALA A 148 -2.65 14.80 -1.52
N LEU A 149 -1.35 14.92 -1.28
CA LEU A 149 -0.79 15.91 -0.35
C LEU A 149 -0.66 17.26 -1.06
N PHE A 150 -1.24 18.30 -0.50
CA PHE A 150 -1.20 19.64 -1.03
C PHE A 150 -1.04 20.64 0.12
N GLU A 151 0.02 21.45 0.10
CA GLU A 151 0.32 22.45 1.13
C GLU A 151 0.29 21.91 2.58
N GLY A 152 0.79 20.70 2.80
CA GLY A 152 0.82 20.07 4.12
C GLY A 152 -0.53 19.54 4.62
N ARG A 153 -1.51 19.43 3.74
CA ARG A 153 -2.84 18.84 3.98
C ARG A 153 -3.09 17.67 3.04
N VAL A 154 -3.96 16.77 3.43
CA VAL A 154 -4.49 15.76 2.51
C VAL A 154 -5.77 16.28 1.89
N VAL A 155 -5.80 16.31 0.56
CA VAL A 155 -6.99 16.60 -0.22
C VAL A 155 -7.49 15.29 -0.82
N ILE A 156 -8.74 14.95 -0.53
CA ILE A 156 -9.41 13.77 -1.06
C ILE A 156 -10.50 14.22 -2.02
N LEU A 157 -10.43 13.71 -3.24
CA LEU A 157 -11.44 13.91 -4.27
C LEU A 157 -12.32 12.65 -4.34
N GLN A 158 -13.63 12.82 -4.34
CA GLN A 158 -14.56 11.71 -4.54
C GLN A 158 -15.75 12.15 -5.39
N PRO A 159 -16.42 11.24 -6.14
CA PRO A 159 -17.64 11.57 -6.86
C PRO A 159 -18.69 12.15 -5.91
N ALA A 160 -19.36 13.23 -6.30
CA ALA A 160 -20.37 13.87 -5.45
C ALA A 160 -21.58 12.96 -5.13
N ALA A 161 -21.83 11.95 -5.97
CA ALA A 161 -22.88 10.96 -5.77
C ALA A 161 -22.53 9.85 -4.76
N ALA A 162 -21.28 9.75 -4.32
CA ALA A 162 -20.88 8.78 -3.29
C ALA A 162 -21.50 9.16 -1.92
N PRO A 163 -22.06 8.20 -1.16
CA PRO A 163 -22.56 8.48 0.17
C PRO A 163 -21.45 9.02 1.06
N PRO A 164 -21.72 9.97 1.97
CA PRO A 164 -20.72 10.46 2.89
C PRO A 164 -20.25 9.33 3.79
N GLN A 165 -18.98 8.95 3.70
CA GLN A 165 -18.40 8.07 4.68
C GLN A 165 -18.11 8.85 5.97
N PRO A 166 -18.36 8.23 7.13
CA PRO A 166 -18.01 8.87 8.39
C PRO A 166 -16.47 9.06 8.46
N PRO A 167 -16.01 10.11 9.15
CA PRO A 167 -14.58 10.31 9.36
C PRO A 167 -13.98 9.07 10.01
N VAL A 168 -12.88 8.59 9.46
CA VAL A 168 -12.12 7.48 10.02
C VAL A 168 -11.69 7.90 11.43
N PRO A 169 -12.01 7.12 12.49
CA PRO A 169 -11.57 7.44 13.83
C PRO A 169 -10.04 7.45 13.87
N ALA A 170 -9.47 8.49 14.45
CA ALA A 170 -8.04 8.57 14.68
C ALA A 170 -7.58 7.30 15.40
N PRO A 171 -6.42 6.70 15.03
CA PRO A 171 -5.85 5.60 15.76
C PRO A 171 -5.67 6.02 17.22
N GLY A 172 -6.22 5.22 18.13
CA GLY A 172 -6.46 5.56 19.53
C GLY A 172 -5.27 6.15 20.26
N THR A 173 -5.57 7.13 21.07
CA THR A 173 -4.81 7.57 22.25
C THR A 173 -4.68 6.47 23.26
#